data_d7e7d4291571181c5db37ce38df73176
#
_entry.id   d7e7d4291571181c5db37ce38df73176
#
_cell.length_a   1.000
_cell.length_b   1.000
_cell.length_c   1.000
_cell.angle_alpha   90.00
_cell.angle_beta   90.00
_cell.angle_gamma   90.00
#
_symmetry.space_group_name_H-M   'P 1'
#
loop_
_entity.id
_entity.type
_entity.pdbx_description
1 polymer ?
#
loop_
_entity_poly.entity_id
_entity_poly.type
_entity_poly.pdbx_seq_one_letter_code
_entity_poly.pdbx_strand_id
1 'polypeptide(L)'
;MAQILDGKIISQQIKDAVRKKLTSLQVKPGLTVIFVGSDPASQTYVENKAKACREIGIRSEILRYPITTKKEELIAKIEELNSDPQTHGILLQLPLPGDLNAFEQYILESILPEKDVDGLHPMNIGRFMNNKYVPSDNTVLLPCTPYGVIRLFQAYNILIVGRRVVIIGRSNLVGKPLGMLFLAENATVTFCHSKTLNLKNITKQADILVSAVGIPKFIDASYIKQNAVVVDIGFNYRDNQLVGDVDYESVAKVASAITPVPGGVGPMTVAILMENVWKAYQRQTSK
;
A
#
# COMPACT_ATOMS: atom_id res chain seq x y z
N MET A 1 -24.94 8.91 -10.05
CA MET A 1 -24.23 8.32 -8.90
C MET A 1 -22.80 8.02 -9.33
N ALA A 2 -21.83 8.22 -8.45
CA ALA A 2 -20.44 7.90 -8.75
C ALA A 2 -20.25 6.40 -9.02
N GLN A 3 -19.34 6.05 -9.92
CA GLN A 3 -18.88 4.68 -10.12
C GLN A 3 -18.13 4.22 -8.85
N ILE A 4 -18.47 3.04 -8.35
CA ILE A 4 -17.76 2.46 -7.20
C ILE A 4 -16.52 1.75 -7.71
N LEU A 5 -15.35 2.16 -7.20
CA LEU A 5 -14.07 1.51 -7.46
C LEU A 5 -13.87 0.38 -6.43
N ASP A 6 -14.48 -0.77 -6.69
CA ASP A 6 -14.47 -1.92 -5.78
C ASP A 6 -13.13 -2.66 -5.86
N GLY A 7 -12.31 -2.48 -4.82
CA GLY A 7 -11.02 -3.15 -4.71
C GLY A 7 -11.11 -4.63 -4.33
N LYS A 8 -12.23 -5.10 -3.76
CA LYS A 8 -12.40 -6.53 -3.43
C LYS A 8 -12.42 -7.37 -4.70
N ILE A 9 -13.13 -6.93 -5.73
CA ILE A 9 -13.22 -7.64 -7.02
C ILE A 9 -11.85 -7.73 -7.67
N ILE A 10 -11.15 -6.59 -7.79
CA ILE A 10 -9.86 -6.53 -8.48
C ILE A 10 -8.77 -7.25 -7.69
N SER A 11 -8.78 -7.11 -6.36
CA SER A 11 -7.83 -7.84 -5.51
C SER A 11 -8.00 -9.36 -5.62
N GLN A 12 -9.23 -9.84 -5.77
CA GLN A 12 -9.48 -11.27 -5.97
C GLN A 12 -8.91 -11.75 -7.30
N GLN A 13 -9.07 -10.99 -8.38
CA GLN A 13 -8.49 -11.32 -9.69
C GLN A 13 -6.96 -11.41 -9.62
N ILE A 14 -6.30 -10.46 -8.92
CA ILE A 14 -4.84 -10.48 -8.74
C ILE A 14 -4.43 -11.71 -7.92
N LYS A 15 -5.12 -12.02 -6.82
CA LYS A 15 -4.85 -13.19 -5.99
C LYS A 15 -4.99 -14.50 -6.77
N ASP A 16 -6.01 -14.62 -7.59
CA ASP A 16 -6.24 -15.80 -8.41
C ASP A 16 -5.18 -15.96 -9.51
N ALA A 17 -4.72 -14.85 -10.09
CA ALA A 17 -3.59 -14.87 -11.03
C ALA A 17 -2.29 -15.33 -10.37
N VAL A 18 -2.01 -14.87 -9.14
CA VAL A 18 -0.85 -15.33 -8.36
C VAL A 18 -1.01 -16.80 -7.99
N ARG A 19 -2.17 -17.20 -7.46
CA ARG A 19 -2.47 -18.61 -7.11
C ARG A 19 -2.18 -19.57 -8.26
N LYS A 20 -2.61 -19.24 -9.49
CA LYS A 20 -2.33 -20.05 -10.68
C LYS A 20 -0.84 -20.25 -10.90
N LYS A 21 -0.02 -19.21 -10.71
CA LYS A 21 1.44 -19.30 -10.84
C LYS A 21 2.07 -20.18 -9.77
N LEU A 22 1.48 -20.23 -8.57
CA LEU A 22 1.99 -21.01 -7.44
C LEU A 22 1.63 -22.51 -7.51
N THR A 23 0.61 -22.87 -8.28
CA THR A 23 0.08 -24.25 -8.30
C THR A 23 1.12 -25.27 -8.72
N SER A 24 1.97 -24.95 -9.72
CA SER A 24 3.00 -25.83 -10.27
C SER A 24 4.31 -25.88 -9.49
N LEU A 25 4.46 -25.04 -8.45
CA LEU A 25 5.70 -24.95 -7.71
C LEU A 25 5.84 -26.09 -6.68
N GLN A 26 7.01 -26.74 -6.66
CA GLN A 26 7.39 -27.69 -5.61
C GLN A 26 7.68 -26.96 -4.29
N VAL A 27 8.43 -25.86 -4.34
CA VAL A 27 8.75 -25.03 -3.19
C VAL A 27 7.86 -23.80 -3.22
N LYS A 28 7.12 -23.56 -2.16
CA LYS A 28 6.21 -22.40 -2.04
C LYS A 28 6.96 -21.14 -1.59
N PRO A 29 6.64 -19.95 -2.12
CA PRO A 29 7.18 -18.70 -1.61
C PRO A 29 6.93 -18.55 -0.10
N GLY A 30 7.92 -17.99 0.62
CA GLY A 30 7.82 -17.72 2.06
C GLY A 30 7.74 -16.21 2.33
N LEU A 31 6.81 -15.82 3.19
CA LEU A 31 6.66 -14.47 3.73
C LEU A 31 6.78 -14.51 5.24
N THR A 32 7.69 -13.73 5.80
CA THR A 32 7.77 -13.47 7.24
C THR A 32 7.30 -12.05 7.55
N VAL A 33 6.31 -11.94 8.43
CA VAL A 33 5.77 -10.66 8.90
C VAL A 33 6.30 -10.40 10.31
N ILE A 34 6.96 -9.26 10.51
CA ILE A 34 7.43 -8.81 11.83
C ILE A 34 6.40 -7.83 12.37
N PHE A 35 5.82 -8.14 13.53
CA PHE A 35 4.84 -7.31 14.23
C PHE A 35 5.31 -7.02 15.64
N VAL A 36 5.35 -5.75 16.01
CA VAL A 36 5.79 -5.28 17.34
C VAL A 36 4.63 -4.63 18.06
N GLY A 37 4.46 -4.98 19.33
CA GLY A 37 3.40 -4.45 20.18
C GLY A 37 2.10 -5.25 20.12
N SER A 38 0.99 -4.59 20.48
CA SER A 38 -0.32 -5.23 20.65
C SER A 38 -1.48 -4.37 20.14
N ASP A 39 -1.22 -3.42 19.23
CA ASP A 39 -2.29 -2.61 18.65
C ASP A 39 -3.31 -3.50 17.92
N PRO A 40 -4.58 -3.52 18.34
CA PRO A 40 -5.58 -4.45 17.83
C PRO A 40 -5.86 -4.28 16.33
N ALA A 41 -5.78 -3.03 15.83
CA ALA A 41 -6.01 -2.74 14.42
C ALA A 41 -4.89 -3.31 13.55
N SER A 42 -3.64 -3.08 13.94
CA SER A 42 -2.45 -3.62 13.27
C SER A 42 -2.42 -5.15 13.36
N GLN A 43 -2.78 -5.72 14.50
CA GLN A 43 -2.84 -7.18 14.68
C GLN A 43 -3.85 -7.81 13.72
N THR A 44 -5.06 -7.29 13.65
CA THR A 44 -6.10 -7.77 12.73
C THR A 44 -5.63 -7.67 11.28
N TYR A 45 -4.95 -6.58 10.93
CA TYR A 45 -4.45 -6.37 9.57
C TYR A 45 -3.34 -7.36 9.19
N VAL A 46 -2.40 -7.62 10.11
CA VAL A 46 -1.34 -8.62 9.93
C VAL A 46 -1.92 -10.03 9.78
N GLU A 47 -2.89 -10.40 10.61
CA GLU A 47 -3.56 -11.70 10.53
C GLU A 47 -4.31 -11.90 9.21
N ASN A 48 -5.01 -10.86 8.74
CA ASN A 48 -5.68 -10.88 7.44
C ASN A 48 -4.69 -11.02 6.28
N LYS A 49 -3.55 -10.33 6.31
CA LYS A 49 -2.47 -10.47 5.32
C LYS A 49 -1.95 -11.92 5.29
N ALA A 50 -1.59 -12.46 6.46
CA ALA A 50 -1.05 -13.81 6.56
C ALA A 50 -2.07 -14.88 6.15
N LYS A 51 -3.33 -14.75 6.56
CA LYS A 51 -4.43 -15.63 6.14
C LYS A 51 -4.57 -15.63 4.62
N ALA A 52 -4.66 -14.45 4.01
CA ALA A 52 -4.82 -14.30 2.58
C ALA A 52 -3.61 -14.88 1.79
N CYS A 53 -2.38 -14.76 2.31
CA CYS A 53 -1.20 -15.40 1.73
C CYS A 53 -1.35 -16.94 1.74
N ARG A 54 -1.73 -17.52 2.87
CA ARG A 54 -1.92 -18.98 2.99
C ARG A 54 -3.01 -19.49 2.05
N GLU A 55 -4.10 -18.77 1.90
CA GLU A 55 -5.22 -19.14 1.01
C GLU A 55 -4.81 -19.29 -0.46
N ILE A 56 -3.78 -18.59 -0.90
CA ILE A 56 -3.28 -18.70 -2.28
C ILE A 56 -2.05 -19.58 -2.42
N GLY A 57 -1.53 -20.16 -1.32
CA GLY A 57 -0.41 -21.09 -1.32
C GLY A 57 0.96 -20.44 -1.06
N ILE A 58 1.01 -19.23 -0.49
CA ILE A 58 2.22 -18.63 0.07
C ILE A 58 2.36 -19.09 1.53
N ARG A 59 3.54 -19.62 1.89
CA ARG A 59 3.86 -19.91 3.29
C ARG A 59 4.02 -18.57 4.03
N SER A 60 3.25 -18.37 5.11
CA SER A 60 3.30 -17.11 5.87
C SER A 60 3.45 -17.38 7.35
N GLU A 61 4.44 -16.72 7.94
CA GLU A 61 4.75 -16.72 9.37
C GLU A 61 4.62 -15.31 9.93
N ILE A 62 4.19 -15.18 11.19
CA ILE A 62 4.12 -13.91 11.91
C ILE A 62 5.01 -14.02 13.15
N LEU A 63 6.06 -13.22 13.19
CA LEU A 63 6.92 -13.05 14.36
C LEU A 63 6.36 -11.90 15.20
N ARG A 64 5.98 -12.19 16.43
CA ARG A 64 5.41 -11.21 17.36
C ARG A 64 6.44 -10.81 18.41
N TYR A 65 6.63 -9.52 18.55
CA TYR A 65 7.56 -8.93 19.49
C TYR A 65 6.81 -8.02 20.47
N PRO A 66 7.18 -8.03 21.77
CA PRO A 66 6.60 -7.10 22.74
C PRO A 66 7.05 -5.66 22.46
N ILE A 67 6.29 -4.69 22.98
CA ILE A 67 6.59 -3.26 22.84
C ILE A 67 7.96 -2.87 23.45
N THR A 68 8.48 -3.69 24.35
CA THR A 68 9.78 -3.51 25.01
C THR A 68 10.97 -3.98 24.18
N THR A 69 10.73 -4.56 23.00
CA THR A 69 11.79 -5.06 22.10
C THR A 69 12.71 -3.93 21.67
N LYS A 70 13.99 -4.20 21.66
CA LYS A 70 15.03 -3.24 21.24
C LYS A 70 15.24 -3.32 19.73
N LYS A 71 15.68 -2.21 19.12
CA LYS A 71 15.95 -2.16 17.67
C LYS A 71 17.03 -3.17 17.25
N GLU A 72 18.03 -3.40 18.10
CA GLU A 72 19.12 -4.35 17.83
C GLU A 72 18.61 -5.79 17.68
N GLU A 73 17.60 -6.17 18.47
CA GLU A 73 16.96 -7.47 18.39
C GLU A 73 16.18 -7.65 17.07
N LEU A 74 15.46 -6.62 16.64
CA LEU A 74 14.75 -6.64 15.37
C LEU A 74 15.73 -6.71 14.19
N ILE A 75 16.81 -5.95 14.22
CA ILE A 75 17.83 -5.95 13.16
C ILE A 75 18.50 -7.31 13.08
N ALA A 76 18.92 -7.89 14.20
CA ALA A 76 19.54 -9.23 14.22
C ALA A 76 18.59 -10.29 13.61
N LYS A 77 17.28 -10.21 13.93
CA LYS A 77 16.30 -11.12 13.33
C LYS A 77 16.11 -10.87 11.84
N ILE A 78 16.11 -9.64 11.40
CA ILE A 78 16.04 -9.31 9.97
C ILE A 78 17.27 -9.86 9.22
N GLU A 79 18.46 -9.75 9.78
CA GLU A 79 19.70 -10.31 9.21
C GLU A 79 19.65 -11.85 9.08
N GLU A 80 19.10 -12.52 10.09
CA GLU A 80 18.82 -13.98 10.01
C GLU A 80 17.86 -14.30 8.87
N LEU A 81 16.75 -13.58 8.77
CA LEU A 81 15.75 -13.76 7.71
C LEU A 81 16.30 -13.40 6.31
N ASN A 82 17.18 -12.42 6.23
CA ASN A 82 17.88 -12.08 4.99
C ASN A 82 18.73 -13.24 4.47
N SER A 83 19.32 -14.02 5.38
CA SER A 83 20.16 -15.16 5.06
C SER A 83 19.38 -16.45 4.84
N ASP A 84 18.11 -16.52 5.29
CA ASP A 84 17.26 -17.71 5.14
C ASP A 84 16.78 -17.87 3.68
N PRO A 85 17.14 -18.96 2.97
CA PRO A 85 16.70 -19.20 1.60
C PRO A 85 15.22 -19.58 1.50
N GLN A 86 14.55 -19.86 2.61
CA GLN A 86 13.11 -20.15 2.62
C GLN A 86 12.26 -18.88 2.83
N THR A 87 12.87 -17.80 3.29
CA THR A 87 12.21 -16.50 3.47
C THR A 87 12.45 -15.64 2.23
N HIS A 88 11.45 -15.55 1.35
CA HIS A 88 11.55 -14.80 0.09
C HIS A 88 11.08 -13.36 0.23
N GLY A 89 10.23 -13.09 1.21
CA GLY A 89 9.75 -11.75 1.54
C GLY A 89 9.72 -11.49 3.03
N ILE A 90 10.10 -10.27 3.42
CA ILE A 90 10.04 -9.78 4.79
C ILE A 90 9.13 -8.55 4.79
N LEU A 91 8.19 -8.50 5.71
CA LEU A 91 7.31 -7.37 5.94
C LEU A 91 7.46 -6.89 7.38
N LEU A 92 7.93 -5.68 7.56
CA LEU A 92 7.90 -4.98 8.85
C LEU A 92 6.58 -4.22 8.96
N GLN A 93 5.69 -4.64 9.86
CA GLN A 93 4.41 -3.95 10.04
C GLN A 93 4.60 -2.60 10.70
N LEU A 94 4.24 -1.55 9.98
CA LEU A 94 4.33 -0.16 10.42
C LEU A 94 2.94 0.37 10.84
N PRO A 95 2.90 1.42 11.70
CA PRO A 95 4.04 2.06 12.37
C PRO A 95 4.62 1.22 13.50
N LEU A 96 5.91 1.40 13.80
CA LEU A 96 6.52 0.81 14.99
C LEU A 96 6.08 1.57 16.26
N PRO A 97 5.82 0.86 17.37
CA PRO A 97 5.36 1.49 18.60
C PRO A 97 6.51 2.14 19.40
N GLY A 98 6.15 3.11 20.24
CA GLY A 98 7.06 3.72 21.23
C GLY A 98 8.31 4.31 20.61
N ASP A 99 9.44 4.11 21.28
CA ASP A 99 10.75 4.65 20.86
C ASP A 99 11.26 4.05 19.55
N LEU A 100 10.78 2.86 19.18
CA LEU A 100 11.14 2.23 17.91
C LEU A 100 10.67 3.03 16.69
N ASN A 101 9.63 3.85 16.84
CA ASN A 101 9.13 4.71 15.76
C ASN A 101 10.24 5.65 15.22
N ALA A 102 11.10 6.15 16.07
CA ALA A 102 12.24 6.98 15.66
C ALA A 102 13.28 6.23 14.81
N PHE A 103 13.31 4.91 14.89
CA PHE A 103 14.23 4.04 14.16
C PHE A 103 13.57 3.25 13.01
N GLU A 104 12.31 3.52 12.73
CA GLU A 104 11.51 2.79 11.74
C GLU A 104 12.22 2.68 10.39
N GLN A 105 12.71 3.79 9.86
CA GLN A 105 13.43 3.82 8.60
C GLN A 105 14.72 3.00 8.65
N TYR A 106 15.49 3.10 9.73
CA TYR A 106 16.75 2.39 9.90
C TYR A 106 16.54 0.86 9.99
N ILE A 107 15.49 0.42 10.71
CA ILE A 107 15.14 -0.99 10.81
C ILE A 107 14.64 -1.52 9.45
N LEU A 108 13.85 -0.72 8.73
CA LEU A 108 13.37 -1.08 7.40
C LEU A 108 14.53 -1.25 6.40
N GLU A 109 15.54 -0.40 6.48
CA GLU A 109 16.73 -0.47 5.62
C GLU A 109 17.62 -1.68 5.89
N SER A 110 17.46 -2.38 7.01
CA SER A 110 18.15 -3.66 7.26
C SER A 110 17.56 -4.84 6.49
N ILE A 111 16.36 -4.72 5.94
CA ILE A 111 15.76 -5.70 5.03
C ILE A 111 16.48 -5.63 3.68
N LEU A 112 16.91 -6.77 3.12
CA LEU A 112 17.48 -6.76 1.77
C LEU A 112 16.45 -6.26 0.74
N PRO A 113 16.82 -5.39 -0.21
CA PRO A 113 15.89 -4.83 -1.19
C PRO A 113 15.10 -5.87 -1.99
N GLU A 114 15.70 -7.05 -2.26
CA GLU A 114 15.03 -8.16 -2.95
C GLU A 114 14.04 -8.92 -2.07
N LYS A 115 14.07 -8.73 -0.74
CA LYS A 115 13.13 -9.32 0.22
C LYS A 115 12.13 -8.29 0.80
N ASP A 116 12.29 -7.00 0.48
CA ASP A 116 11.37 -5.93 0.88
C ASP A 116 10.09 -5.99 0.05
N VAL A 117 9.16 -6.85 0.45
CA VAL A 117 7.91 -7.07 -0.31
C VAL A 117 6.86 -5.99 -0.10
N ASP A 118 7.04 -5.09 0.85
CA ASP A 118 6.19 -3.89 0.98
C ASP A 118 6.64 -2.75 0.05
N GLY A 119 7.87 -2.85 -0.51
CA GLY A 119 8.41 -1.95 -1.51
C GLY A 119 8.82 -0.58 -0.94
N LEU A 120 9.20 -0.52 0.33
CA LEU A 120 9.48 0.72 1.05
C LEU A 120 10.97 1.00 1.24
N HIS A 121 11.83 0.01 0.94
CA HIS A 121 13.28 0.18 1.03
C HIS A 121 13.77 1.28 0.08
N PRO A 122 14.68 2.18 0.52
CA PRO A 122 15.18 3.31 -0.31
C PRO A 122 15.72 2.88 -1.67
N MET A 123 16.36 1.72 -1.76
CA MET A 123 16.84 1.18 -3.04
C MET A 123 15.70 0.85 -4.00
N ASN A 124 14.59 0.29 -3.52
CA ASN A 124 13.41 0.01 -4.35
C ASN A 124 12.73 1.30 -4.78
N ILE A 125 12.55 2.24 -3.85
CA ILE A 125 12.01 3.57 -4.14
C ILE A 125 12.91 4.31 -5.15
N GLY A 126 14.23 4.34 -4.95
CA GLY A 126 15.17 5.00 -5.86
C GLY A 126 15.18 4.37 -7.25
N ARG A 127 15.16 3.05 -7.36
CA ARG A 127 15.06 2.33 -8.65
C ARG A 127 13.77 2.68 -9.38
N PHE A 128 12.66 2.68 -8.66
CA PHE A 128 11.36 3.07 -9.20
C PHE A 128 11.35 4.52 -9.68
N MET A 129 11.93 5.46 -8.92
CA MET A 129 11.97 6.88 -9.30
C MET A 129 12.88 7.17 -10.49
N ASN A 130 13.98 6.41 -10.66
CA ASN A 130 14.98 6.64 -11.71
C ASN A 130 14.70 5.88 -13.00
N ASN A 131 13.94 4.79 -12.93
CA ASN A 131 13.62 3.97 -14.10
C ASN A 131 12.22 4.26 -14.60
N LYS A 132 12.06 4.24 -15.93
CA LYS A 132 10.73 4.25 -16.51
C LYS A 132 9.99 3.01 -16.00
N TYR A 133 8.98 3.24 -15.17
CA TYR A 133 8.17 2.17 -14.61
C TYR A 133 7.49 1.38 -15.73
N VAL A 134 7.73 0.08 -15.76
CA VAL A 134 7.06 -0.86 -16.65
C VAL A 134 6.26 -1.84 -15.77
N PRO A 135 4.94 -1.90 -15.87
CA PRO A 135 4.10 -2.76 -15.01
C PRO A 135 4.50 -4.25 -15.04
N SER A 136 5.03 -4.72 -16.18
CA SER A 136 5.50 -6.09 -16.37
C SER A 136 6.93 -6.32 -15.88
N ASP A 137 7.66 -5.28 -15.49
CA ASP A 137 9.02 -5.40 -15.01
C ASP A 137 9.05 -5.97 -13.59
N ASN A 138 9.62 -7.15 -13.44
CA ASN A 138 9.82 -7.79 -12.14
C ASN A 138 11.06 -7.25 -11.40
N THR A 139 11.75 -6.25 -11.94
CA THR A 139 13.03 -5.75 -11.38
C THR A 139 12.86 -4.85 -10.16
N VAL A 140 11.67 -4.30 -9.92
CA VAL A 140 11.39 -3.43 -8.78
C VAL A 140 10.18 -3.93 -8.01
N LEU A 141 10.32 -4.04 -6.68
CA LEU A 141 9.19 -4.25 -5.78
C LEU A 141 8.59 -2.88 -5.46
N LEU A 142 7.35 -2.66 -5.88
CA LEU A 142 6.68 -1.37 -5.75
C LEU A 142 5.90 -1.30 -4.41
N PRO A 143 5.77 -0.11 -3.82
CA PRO A 143 4.97 0.09 -2.61
C PRO A 143 3.54 -0.42 -2.79
N CYS A 144 3.12 -1.32 -1.87
CA CYS A 144 1.89 -2.08 -2.03
C CYS A 144 0.64 -1.21 -2.18
N THR A 145 0.41 -0.29 -1.27
CA THR A 145 -0.78 0.58 -1.28
C THR A 145 -0.78 1.54 -2.48
N PRO A 146 0.30 2.28 -2.76
CA PRO A 146 0.40 3.14 -3.93
C PRO A 146 0.17 2.40 -5.25
N TYR A 147 0.84 1.27 -5.42
CA TYR A 147 0.67 0.50 -6.66
C TYR A 147 -0.71 -0.13 -6.78
N GLY A 148 -1.32 -0.51 -5.65
CA GLY A 148 -2.71 -0.96 -5.62
C GLY A 148 -3.69 0.05 -6.18
N VAL A 149 -3.48 1.36 -5.93
CA VAL A 149 -4.30 2.44 -6.51
C VAL A 149 -4.14 2.48 -8.03
N ILE A 150 -2.92 2.42 -8.55
CA ILE A 150 -2.67 2.42 -10.01
C ILE A 150 -3.34 1.20 -10.67
N ARG A 151 -3.21 0.00 -10.07
CA ARG A 151 -3.84 -1.22 -10.58
C ARG A 151 -5.37 -1.15 -10.55
N LEU A 152 -5.94 -0.49 -9.54
CA LEU A 152 -7.36 -0.24 -9.47
C LEU A 152 -7.81 0.69 -10.62
N PHE A 153 -7.07 1.76 -10.91
CA PHE A 153 -7.35 2.68 -12.00
C PHE A 153 -7.27 1.99 -13.36
N GLN A 154 -6.26 1.16 -13.58
CA GLN A 154 -6.12 0.36 -14.81
C GLN A 154 -7.33 -0.56 -15.00
N ALA A 155 -7.76 -1.26 -13.95
CA ALA A 155 -8.89 -2.20 -14.02
C ALA A 155 -10.22 -1.52 -14.32
N TYR A 156 -10.42 -0.30 -13.87
CA TYR A 156 -11.63 0.50 -14.12
C TYR A 156 -11.50 1.46 -15.31
N ASN A 157 -10.39 1.40 -16.07
CA ASN A 157 -10.10 2.28 -17.21
C ASN A 157 -10.16 3.77 -16.83
N ILE A 158 -9.73 4.12 -15.63
CA ILE A 158 -9.64 5.52 -15.19
C ILE A 158 -8.41 6.17 -15.87
N LEU A 159 -8.67 7.19 -16.66
CA LEU A 159 -7.62 7.92 -17.37
C LEU A 159 -6.77 8.75 -16.39
N ILE A 160 -5.45 8.52 -16.44
CA ILE A 160 -4.46 9.24 -15.59
C ILE A 160 -3.70 10.28 -16.41
N VAL A 161 -3.37 9.95 -17.66
CA VAL A 161 -2.56 10.80 -18.56
C VAL A 161 -3.14 12.21 -18.67
N GLY A 162 -2.33 13.23 -18.40
CA GLY A 162 -2.69 14.65 -18.48
C GLY A 162 -3.61 15.14 -17.36
N ARG A 163 -3.98 14.29 -16.38
CA ARG A 163 -4.87 14.67 -15.28
C ARG A 163 -4.14 15.44 -14.18
N ARG A 164 -4.85 16.34 -13.54
CA ARG A 164 -4.42 17.00 -12.31
C ARG A 164 -4.75 16.12 -11.13
N VAL A 165 -3.71 15.58 -10.49
CA VAL A 165 -3.83 14.76 -9.29
C VAL A 165 -3.45 15.58 -8.07
N VAL A 166 -4.33 15.67 -7.09
CA VAL A 166 -4.03 16.27 -5.79
C VAL A 166 -4.01 15.16 -4.75
N ILE A 167 -2.91 15.05 -4.02
CA ILE A 167 -2.73 14.08 -2.94
C ILE A 167 -2.67 14.84 -1.62
N ILE A 168 -3.63 14.57 -0.73
CA ILE A 168 -3.62 15.09 0.63
C ILE A 168 -2.93 14.05 1.51
N GLY A 169 -1.68 14.31 1.86
CA GLY A 169 -0.78 13.40 2.58
C GLY A 169 0.61 13.36 1.94
N ARG A 170 1.65 13.23 2.77
CA ARG A 170 3.05 13.22 2.32
C ARG A 170 3.91 12.19 3.04
N SER A 171 3.28 11.09 3.49
CA SER A 171 3.99 10.01 4.15
C SER A 171 4.93 9.28 3.16
N ASN A 172 5.99 8.69 3.69
CA ASN A 172 6.89 7.84 2.91
C ASN A 172 6.21 6.53 2.49
N LEU A 173 5.20 6.09 3.26
CA LEU A 173 4.47 4.85 3.00
C LEU A 173 3.51 4.97 1.82
N VAL A 174 2.84 6.12 1.66
CA VAL A 174 1.73 6.27 0.72
C VAL A 174 1.84 7.52 -0.13
N GLY A 175 1.81 8.71 0.49
CA GLY A 175 1.63 9.96 -0.26
C GLY A 175 2.72 10.21 -1.29
N LYS A 176 3.99 10.18 -0.89
CA LYS A 176 5.12 10.42 -1.80
C LYS A 176 5.21 9.35 -2.89
N PRO A 177 5.25 8.02 -2.58
CA PRO A 177 5.38 7.02 -3.64
C PRO A 177 4.18 7.00 -4.58
N LEU A 178 2.96 7.25 -4.09
CA LEU A 178 1.79 7.34 -4.97
C LEU A 178 1.88 8.52 -5.94
N GLY A 179 2.34 9.66 -5.48
CA GLY A 179 2.55 10.82 -6.35
C GLY A 179 3.59 10.56 -7.43
N MET A 180 4.66 9.82 -7.11
CA MET A 180 5.66 9.42 -8.12
C MET A 180 5.08 8.42 -9.12
N LEU A 181 4.21 7.49 -8.69
CA LEU A 181 3.50 6.59 -9.61
C LEU A 181 2.56 7.37 -10.55
N PHE A 182 1.80 8.32 -10.05
CA PHE A 182 0.97 9.17 -10.90
C PHE A 182 1.80 10.01 -11.88
N LEU A 183 2.95 10.54 -11.44
CA LEU A 183 3.87 11.26 -12.33
C LEU A 183 4.41 10.34 -13.44
N ALA A 184 4.78 9.11 -13.11
CA ALA A 184 5.23 8.11 -14.08
C ALA A 184 4.13 7.73 -15.10
N GLU A 185 2.86 7.82 -14.70
CA GLU A 185 1.68 7.66 -15.56
C GLU A 185 1.28 8.96 -16.29
N ASN A 186 2.19 9.95 -16.34
CA ASN A 186 2.03 11.23 -17.03
C ASN A 186 0.91 12.14 -16.47
N ALA A 187 0.65 12.10 -15.17
CA ALA A 187 -0.20 13.06 -14.48
C ALA A 187 0.59 14.30 -14.03
N THR A 188 -0.11 15.40 -13.81
CA THR A 188 0.41 16.55 -13.06
C THR A 188 0.03 16.40 -11.60
N VAL A 189 1.02 16.31 -10.70
CA VAL A 189 0.80 15.98 -9.29
C VAL A 189 1.04 17.17 -8.38
N THR A 190 0.13 17.39 -7.45
CA THR A 190 0.25 18.37 -6.37
C THR A 190 0.13 17.67 -5.02
N PHE A 191 1.11 17.87 -4.15
CA PHE A 191 1.05 17.38 -2.76
C PHE A 191 0.51 18.46 -1.82
N CYS A 192 -0.48 18.08 -1.01
CA CYS A 192 -1.03 18.88 0.06
C CYS A 192 -0.78 18.21 1.42
N HIS A 193 -0.69 19.03 2.46
CA HIS A 193 -0.41 18.56 3.82
C HIS A 193 -0.94 19.55 4.87
N SER A 194 -0.77 19.27 6.14
CA SER A 194 -1.28 20.08 7.28
C SER A 194 -0.81 21.56 7.30
N LYS A 195 0.19 21.92 6.49
CA LYS A 195 0.68 23.31 6.35
C LYS A 195 0.27 23.96 5.02
N THR A 196 -0.51 23.26 4.19
CA THR A 196 -0.99 23.79 2.91
C THR A 196 -2.06 24.85 3.17
N LEU A 197 -1.83 26.05 2.64
CA LEU A 197 -2.81 27.13 2.69
C LEU A 197 -3.89 26.93 1.63
N ASN A 198 -5.12 27.36 1.93
CA ASN A 198 -6.25 27.31 0.99
C ASN A 198 -6.52 25.93 0.38
N LEU A 199 -6.41 24.87 1.19
CA LEU A 199 -6.51 23.48 0.75
C LEU A 199 -7.72 23.21 -0.16
N LYS A 200 -8.92 23.71 0.21
CA LYS A 200 -10.15 23.54 -0.59
C LYS A 200 -10.03 24.11 -2.00
N ASN A 201 -9.35 25.23 -2.18
CA ASN A 201 -9.18 25.83 -3.50
C ASN A 201 -8.26 24.99 -4.40
N ILE A 202 -7.27 24.32 -3.81
CA ILE A 202 -6.37 23.42 -4.54
C ILE A 202 -7.11 22.14 -4.90
N THR A 203 -7.80 21.52 -3.95
CA THR A 203 -8.50 20.25 -4.18
C THR A 203 -9.64 20.36 -5.18
N LYS A 204 -10.32 21.50 -5.24
CA LYS A 204 -11.36 21.79 -6.26
C LYS A 204 -10.84 21.88 -7.70
N GLN A 205 -9.54 21.90 -7.91
CA GLN A 205 -8.94 21.85 -9.26
C GLN A 205 -8.56 20.42 -9.67
N ALA A 206 -8.63 19.47 -8.75
CA ALA A 206 -8.21 18.08 -8.99
C ALA A 206 -9.19 17.33 -9.88
N ASP A 207 -8.69 16.71 -10.94
CA ASP A 207 -9.43 15.68 -11.70
C ASP A 207 -9.45 14.36 -10.92
N ILE A 208 -8.38 14.12 -10.14
CA ILE A 208 -8.23 12.99 -9.25
C ILE A 208 -7.81 13.52 -7.88
N LEU A 209 -8.60 13.26 -6.85
CA LEU A 209 -8.28 13.59 -5.46
C LEU A 209 -7.98 12.32 -4.68
N VAL A 210 -6.84 12.31 -4.01
CA VAL A 210 -6.45 11.23 -3.09
C VAL A 210 -6.38 11.75 -1.67
N SER A 211 -7.04 11.11 -0.73
CA SER A 211 -6.91 11.38 0.70
C SER A 211 -6.16 10.26 1.42
N ALA A 212 -5.09 10.63 2.13
CA ALA A 212 -4.25 9.76 2.93
C ALA A 212 -3.76 10.52 4.19
N VAL A 213 -4.71 11.04 4.96
CA VAL A 213 -4.45 11.91 6.12
C VAL A 213 -4.68 11.23 7.46
N GLY A 214 -5.43 10.12 7.50
CA GLY A 214 -5.76 9.41 8.74
C GLY A 214 -6.71 10.20 9.65
N ILE A 215 -7.62 10.97 9.08
CA ILE A 215 -8.62 11.74 9.83
C ILE A 215 -10.01 11.36 9.31
N PRO A 216 -10.87 10.74 10.16
CA PRO A 216 -12.18 10.28 9.74
C PRO A 216 -13.06 11.37 9.14
N LYS A 217 -13.59 11.14 7.93
CA LYS A 217 -14.55 12.03 7.24
C LYS A 217 -14.08 13.49 7.09
N PHE A 218 -12.77 13.70 7.00
CA PHE A 218 -12.18 15.03 6.84
C PHE A 218 -12.54 15.67 5.49
N ILE A 219 -12.69 14.88 4.43
CA ILE A 219 -12.98 15.33 3.07
C ILE A 219 -14.48 15.16 2.79
N ASP A 220 -15.18 16.25 2.67
CA ASP A 220 -16.58 16.32 2.24
C ASP A 220 -16.72 16.82 0.78
N ALA A 221 -17.95 16.92 0.27
CA ALA A 221 -18.25 17.40 -1.08
C ALA A 221 -17.70 18.80 -1.37
N SER A 222 -17.47 19.63 -0.35
CA SER A 222 -16.94 21.00 -0.53
C SER A 222 -15.46 21.02 -0.95
N TYR A 223 -14.74 19.92 -0.84
CA TYR A 223 -13.36 19.75 -1.31
C TYR A 223 -13.28 19.28 -2.77
N ILE A 224 -14.39 18.80 -3.34
CA ILE A 224 -14.38 18.02 -4.58
C ILE A 224 -14.72 18.91 -5.78
N LYS A 225 -13.95 18.78 -6.86
CA LYS A 225 -14.34 19.24 -8.19
C LYS A 225 -15.47 18.35 -8.72
N GLN A 226 -16.49 18.94 -9.33
CA GLN A 226 -17.56 18.18 -9.97
C GLN A 226 -16.99 17.15 -10.96
N ASN A 227 -17.45 15.91 -10.86
CA ASN A 227 -17.00 14.77 -11.66
C ASN A 227 -15.52 14.35 -11.44
N ALA A 228 -14.88 14.74 -10.34
CA ALA A 228 -13.56 14.21 -10.00
C ALA A 228 -13.63 12.72 -9.61
N VAL A 229 -12.51 12.02 -9.79
CA VAL A 229 -12.30 10.69 -9.21
C VAL A 229 -11.73 10.86 -7.81
N VAL A 230 -12.29 10.16 -6.83
CA VAL A 230 -11.87 10.28 -5.42
C VAL A 230 -11.36 8.95 -4.90
N VAL A 231 -10.14 8.96 -4.38
CA VAL A 231 -9.49 7.79 -3.75
C VAL A 231 -9.32 8.06 -2.26
N ASP A 232 -9.97 7.25 -1.47
CA ASP A 232 -9.84 7.25 -0.01
C ASP A 232 -8.88 6.13 0.42
N ILE A 233 -7.73 6.52 0.99
CA ILE A 233 -6.74 5.59 1.56
C ILE A 233 -6.84 5.57 3.09
N GLY A 234 -7.72 6.39 3.66
CA GLY A 234 -7.92 6.48 5.09
C GLY A 234 -8.25 5.13 5.72
N PHE A 235 -7.60 4.84 6.83
CA PHE A 235 -7.81 3.63 7.62
C PHE A 235 -7.97 4.04 9.08
N ASN A 236 -9.20 4.38 9.44
CA ASN A 236 -9.52 4.92 10.76
C ASN A 236 -10.57 4.05 11.44
N TYR A 237 -10.51 3.94 12.76
CA TYR A 237 -11.57 3.34 13.55
C TYR A 237 -12.38 4.43 14.26
N ARG A 238 -13.70 4.36 14.08
CA ARG A 238 -14.66 5.20 14.79
C ARG A 238 -15.83 4.31 15.19
N ASP A 239 -16.19 4.31 16.48
CA ASP A 239 -17.29 3.51 17.02
C ASP A 239 -17.18 2.01 16.63
N ASN A 240 -15.97 1.45 16.73
CA ASN A 240 -15.62 0.07 16.33
C ASN A 240 -15.87 -0.24 14.84
N GLN A 241 -16.07 0.76 14.00
CA GLN A 241 -16.21 0.60 12.56
C GLN A 241 -15.02 1.20 11.82
N LEU A 242 -14.61 0.52 10.75
CA LEU A 242 -13.61 1.05 9.84
C LEU A 242 -14.22 2.15 8.97
N VAL A 243 -13.64 3.34 9.01
CA VAL A 243 -14.08 4.50 8.23
C VAL A 243 -12.89 5.13 7.50
N GLY A 244 -13.16 5.72 6.35
CA GLY A 244 -12.16 6.43 5.57
C GLY A 244 -11.97 7.89 6.01
N ASP A 245 -11.09 8.57 5.28
CA ASP A 245 -10.88 10.01 5.39
C ASP A 245 -11.98 10.82 4.69
N VAL A 246 -12.75 10.18 3.80
CA VAL A 246 -13.77 10.82 2.96
C VAL A 246 -15.15 10.60 3.54
N ASP A 247 -15.97 11.64 3.60
CA ASP A 247 -17.39 11.53 3.81
C ASP A 247 -18.07 10.99 2.54
N TYR A 248 -18.10 9.66 2.46
CA TYR A 248 -18.52 8.90 1.27
C TYR A 248 -19.88 9.35 0.73
N GLU A 249 -20.86 9.53 1.61
CA GLU A 249 -22.24 9.86 1.20
C GLU A 249 -22.36 11.23 0.53
N SER A 250 -21.64 12.22 1.04
CA SER A 250 -21.65 13.57 0.45
C SER A 250 -20.84 13.60 -0.85
N VAL A 251 -19.66 12.96 -0.87
CA VAL A 251 -18.73 12.97 -2.00
C VAL A 251 -19.24 12.14 -3.18
N ALA A 252 -19.91 11.01 -2.95
CA ALA A 252 -20.49 10.16 -4.01
C ALA A 252 -21.56 10.88 -4.85
N LYS A 253 -22.12 11.99 -4.37
CA LYS A 253 -23.09 12.81 -5.10
C LYS A 253 -22.44 13.71 -6.15
N VAL A 254 -21.15 14.04 -5.98
CA VAL A 254 -20.44 15.01 -6.83
C VAL A 254 -19.28 14.37 -7.63
N ALA A 255 -18.71 13.25 -7.14
CA ALA A 255 -17.64 12.52 -7.80
C ALA A 255 -18.18 11.73 -9.02
N SER A 256 -17.30 11.46 -10.01
CA SER A 256 -17.58 10.52 -11.10
C SER A 256 -17.29 9.07 -10.68
N ALA A 257 -16.27 8.88 -9.85
CA ALA A 257 -15.91 7.58 -9.29
C ALA A 257 -15.30 7.75 -7.88
N ILE A 258 -15.48 6.74 -7.03
CA ILE A 258 -15.02 6.79 -5.63
C ILE A 258 -14.68 5.40 -5.11
N THR A 259 -13.62 5.28 -4.30
CA THR A 259 -13.30 4.07 -3.56
C THR A 259 -14.11 4.00 -2.26
N PRO A 260 -14.74 2.86 -1.92
CA PRO A 260 -15.38 2.68 -0.62
C PRO A 260 -14.36 2.35 0.48
N VAL A 261 -14.65 2.70 1.73
CA VAL A 261 -13.93 2.20 2.92
C VAL A 261 -14.97 1.62 3.89
N PRO A 262 -14.88 0.32 4.17
CA PRO A 262 -13.95 -0.69 3.65
C PRO A 262 -14.27 -1.15 2.21
N GLY A 263 -13.28 -1.74 1.54
CA GLY A 263 -13.49 -2.44 0.27
C GLY A 263 -12.84 -1.81 -0.96
N GLY A 264 -12.26 -0.62 -0.85
CA GLY A 264 -11.50 0.05 -1.91
C GLY A 264 -10.02 -0.33 -1.91
N VAL A 265 -9.17 0.57 -1.41
CA VAL A 265 -7.70 0.43 -1.48
C VAL A 265 -7.14 -0.67 -0.58
N GLY A 266 -7.72 -0.91 0.61
CA GLY A 266 -7.20 -1.90 1.56
C GLY A 266 -7.02 -3.32 0.96
N PRO A 267 -8.04 -3.91 0.32
CA PRO A 267 -7.89 -5.20 -0.35
C PRO A 267 -6.81 -5.22 -1.43
N MET A 268 -6.63 -4.12 -2.16
CA MET A 268 -5.59 -3.99 -3.18
C MET A 268 -4.18 -4.07 -2.58
N THR A 269 -3.94 -3.41 -1.43
CA THR A 269 -2.66 -3.48 -0.72
C THR A 269 -2.25 -4.94 -0.44
N VAL A 270 -3.20 -5.75 0.04
CA VAL A 270 -2.95 -7.16 0.33
C VAL A 270 -2.66 -7.96 -0.94
N ALA A 271 -3.37 -7.70 -2.02
CA ALA A 271 -3.16 -8.41 -3.29
C ALA A 271 -1.80 -8.07 -3.93
N ILE A 272 -1.39 -6.80 -3.87
CA ILE A 272 -0.06 -6.37 -4.36
C ILE A 272 1.07 -6.96 -3.51
N LEU A 273 0.89 -7.05 -2.18
CA LEU A 273 1.85 -7.75 -1.32
C LEU A 273 2.10 -9.18 -1.81
N MET A 274 1.05 -9.93 -2.13
CA MET A 274 1.19 -11.31 -2.65
C MET A 274 1.89 -11.33 -4.01
N GLU A 275 1.60 -10.38 -4.89
CA GLU A 275 2.29 -10.24 -6.17
C GLU A 275 3.78 -9.92 -5.95
N ASN A 276 4.12 -9.07 -4.98
CA ASN A 276 5.51 -8.75 -4.63
C ASN A 276 6.23 -9.96 -4.02
N VAL A 277 5.58 -10.76 -3.16
CA VAL A 277 6.17 -12.00 -2.64
C VAL A 277 6.46 -12.98 -3.79
N TRP A 278 5.56 -13.11 -4.75
CA TRP A 278 5.79 -13.91 -5.94
C TRP A 278 6.99 -13.41 -6.76
N LYS A 279 7.06 -12.10 -7.01
CA LYS A 279 8.18 -11.46 -7.71
C LYS A 279 9.51 -11.67 -6.98
N ALA A 280 9.52 -11.50 -5.66
CA ALA A 280 10.70 -11.72 -4.82
C ALA A 280 11.18 -13.17 -4.90
N TYR A 281 10.26 -14.14 -4.83
CA TYR A 281 10.56 -15.55 -5.01
C TYR A 281 11.19 -15.83 -6.37
N GLN A 282 10.57 -15.35 -7.46
CA GLN A 282 11.10 -15.55 -8.81
C GLN A 282 12.55 -15.06 -8.95
N ARG A 283 12.86 -13.88 -8.42
CA ARG A 283 14.21 -13.29 -8.50
C ARG A 283 15.25 -14.10 -7.74
N GLN A 284 14.89 -14.67 -6.60
CA GLN A 284 15.81 -15.42 -5.76
C GLN A 284 16.01 -16.85 -6.26
N THR A 285 15.07 -17.39 -7.04
CA THR A 285 15.12 -18.78 -7.54
C THR A 285 15.47 -18.91 -9.02
N SER A 286 15.50 -17.81 -9.79
CA SER A 286 15.86 -17.80 -11.21
C SER A 286 17.35 -17.53 -11.47
N LYS A 287 18.18 -17.72 -10.44
CA LYS A 287 19.65 -17.57 -10.55
C LYS A 287 20.31 -18.86 -10.96
#